data_73ea589056a7f1b86032accc86f59da5
#
_entry.id   73ea589056a7f1b86032accc86f59da5
#
_cell.length_a   1.000
_cell.length_b   1.000
_cell.length_c   1.000
_cell.angle_alpha   90.00
_cell.angle_beta   90.00
_cell.angle_gamma   90.00
#
_symmetry.space_group_name_H-M   'P 1'
#
loop_
_entity.id
_entity.type
_entity.pdbx_description
1 polymer ?
#
loop_
_entity_poly.entity_id
_entity_poly.type
_entity_poly.pdbx_seq_one_letter_code
_entity_poly.pdbx_strand_id
1 'polypeptide(L)'
;MARVQRKAALRISSAYRTVSYAAVMVITGVIPIDIKVQERTAVFNKQVTKAEAREVSIGKWQMRWSKEVKGAWTRRLLPNIKPWVLRRYGEINHFVTQALSGHGCFGNYLKRIGKQDTTTCWYCNEKDTPEHTLFRCNRWTRHRIKAENQVGKELGVDNLIETMLENETSWDSVSEMITKIMKTKVEDERQRQKA
;
A
#
# COMPACT_ATOMS: atom_id res chain seq x y z
N MET A 1 7.24 2.68 -22.64
CA MET A 1 7.77 1.85 -21.54
C MET A 1 6.99 2.02 -20.21
N ALA A 2 6.78 3.22 -19.66
CA ALA A 2 6.06 3.42 -18.39
C ALA A 2 4.66 2.78 -18.32
N ARG A 3 3.89 2.79 -19.43
CA ARG A 3 2.57 2.12 -19.50
C ARG A 3 2.66 0.60 -19.31
N VAL A 4 3.68 -0.03 -19.89
CA VAL A 4 3.89 -1.49 -19.77
C VAL A 4 4.30 -1.82 -18.34
N GLN A 5 5.27 -1.07 -17.80
CA GLN A 5 5.71 -1.25 -16.41
C GLN A 5 4.56 -1.08 -15.41
N ARG A 6 3.69 -0.07 -15.62
CA ARG A 6 2.49 0.10 -14.79
C ARG A 6 1.57 -1.11 -14.85
N LYS A 7 1.31 -1.64 -16.05
CA LYS A 7 0.45 -2.83 -16.20
C LYS A 7 1.03 -4.04 -15.48
N ALA A 8 2.35 -4.25 -15.56
CA ALA A 8 3.04 -5.31 -14.84
C ALA A 8 2.93 -5.12 -13.32
N ALA A 9 3.23 -3.92 -12.81
CA ALA A 9 3.14 -3.62 -11.39
C ALA A 9 1.72 -3.79 -10.83
N LEU A 10 0.68 -3.38 -11.56
CA LEU A 10 -0.72 -3.62 -11.18
C LEU A 10 -1.06 -5.11 -11.08
N ARG A 11 -0.50 -5.95 -11.95
CA ARG A 11 -0.70 -7.41 -11.90
C ARG A 11 0.07 -8.06 -10.76
N ILE A 12 1.33 -7.69 -10.58
CA ILE A 12 2.19 -8.20 -9.50
C ILE A 12 1.53 -7.96 -8.13
N SER A 13 1.00 -6.76 -7.90
CA SER A 13 0.36 -6.40 -6.64
C SER A 13 -1.13 -6.72 -6.58
N SER A 14 -1.71 -7.28 -7.63
CA SER A 14 -3.17 -7.47 -7.76
C SER A 14 -3.98 -6.19 -7.48
N ALA A 15 -3.42 -5.04 -7.88
CA ALA A 15 -3.99 -3.73 -7.63
C ALA A 15 -5.11 -3.38 -8.61
N TYR A 16 -6.06 -2.57 -8.17
CA TYR A 16 -7.07 -2.00 -9.05
C TYR A 16 -6.45 -1.08 -10.11
N ARG A 17 -7.03 -1.08 -11.31
CA ARG A 17 -6.59 -0.26 -12.45
C ARG A 17 -6.57 1.25 -12.18
N THR A 18 -7.31 1.69 -11.18
CA THR A 18 -7.40 3.08 -10.74
C THR A 18 -6.22 3.54 -9.87
N VAL A 19 -5.40 2.61 -9.36
CA VAL A 19 -4.21 2.96 -8.58
C VAL A 19 -3.23 3.74 -9.47
N SER A 20 -2.70 4.84 -8.96
CA SER A 20 -1.77 5.70 -9.72
C SER A 20 -0.45 4.96 -10.02
N TYR A 21 0.23 5.38 -11.10
CA TYR A 21 1.55 4.83 -11.45
C TYR A 21 2.52 4.96 -10.28
N ALA A 22 2.61 6.15 -9.69
CA ALA A 22 3.53 6.40 -8.59
C ALA A 22 3.28 5.50 -7.39
N ALA A 23 2.00 5.37 -6.96
CA ALA A 23 1.63 4.53 -5.83
C ALA A 23 1.91 3.04 -6.08
N VAL A 24 1.54 2.51 -7.26
CA VAL A 24 1.77 1.08 -7.54
C VAL A 24 3.25 0.74 -7.66
N MET A 25 4.09 1.65 -8.17
CA MET A 25 5.54 1.43 -8.20
C MET A 25 6.11 1.35 -6.78
N VAL A 26 5.69 2.23 -5.86
CA VAL A 26 6.12 2.19 -4.45
C VAL A 26 5.61 0.92 -3.76
N ILE A 27 4.33 0.58 -3.88
CA ILE A 27 3.74 -0.62 -3.27
C ILE A 27 4.49 -1.88 -3.71
N THR A 28 4.81 -2.02 -4.99
CA THR A 28 5.54 -3.19 -5.52
C THR A 28 7.05 -3.14 -5.29
N GLY A 29 7.61 -2.00 -4.87
CA GLY A 29 9.05 -1.81 -4.74
C GLY A 29 9.81 -1.79 -6.09
N VAL A 30 9.09 -1.64 -7.21
CA VAL A 30 9.68 -1.64 -8.55
C VAL A 30 10.11 -0.23 -8.94
N ILE A 31 11.40 -0.03 -9.13
CA ILE A 31 11.95 1.28 -9.55
C ILE A 31 11.31 1.72 -10.89
N PRO A 32 10.88 2.99 -11.01
CA PRO A 32 10.43 3.56 -12.27
C PRO A 32 11.45 3.38 -13.40
N ILE A 33 10.99 2.96 -14.58
CA ILE A 33 11.84 2.50 -15.67
C ILE A 33 12.84 3.58 -16.14
N ASP A 34 12.44 4.83 -16.11
CA ASP A 34 13.31 5.95 -16.49
C ASP A 34 14.49 6.13 -15.52
N ILE A 35 14.27 5.96 -14.23
CA ILE A 35 15.32 5.95 -13.21
C ILE A 35 16.17 4.70 -13.37
N LYS A 36 15.55 3.54 -13.64
CA LYS A 36 16.28 2.28 -13.83
C LYS A 36 17.18 2.30 -15.06
N VAL A 37 16.78 2.95 -16.14
CA VAL A 37 17.63 3.15 -17.32
C VAL A 37 18.87 3.98 -16.95
N GLN A 38 18.69 5.11 -16.24
CA GLN A 38 19.84 5.93 -15.80
C GLN A 38 20.81 5.13 -14.91
N GLU A 39 20.28 4.33 -13.97
CA GLU A 39 21.08 3.42 -13.13
C GLU A 39 21.95 2.49 -13.98
N ARG A 40 21.30 1.83 -14.97
CA ARG A 40 22.01 0.89 -15.86
C ARG A 40 23.05 1.58 -16.73
N THR A 41 22.75 2.74 -17.27
CA THR A 41 23.69 3.52 -18.10
C THR A 41 24.92 3.93 -17.31
N ALA A 42 24.74 4.45 -16.07
CA ALA A 42 25.86 4.85 -15.24
C ALA A 42 26.80 3.67 -14.89
N VAL A 43 26.23 2.49 -14.59
CA VAL A 43 27.00 1.28 -14.33
C VAL A 43 27.69 0.77 -15.60
N PHE A 44 27.01 0.78 -16.74
CA PHE A 44 27.58 0.34 -18.01
C PHE A 44 28.78 1.19 -18.43
N ASN A 45 28.68 2.51 -18.27
CA ASN A 45 29.77 3.45 -18.57
C ASN A 45 30.88 3.43 -17.49
N LYS A 46 30.82 2.52 -16.52
CA LYS A 46 31.81 2.39 -15.43
C LYS A 46 32.00 3.67 -14.61
N GLN A 47 30.99 4.53 -14.55
CA GLN A 47 31.02 5.79 -13.79
C GLN A 47 30.88 5.56 -12.30
N VAL A 48 30.13 4.53 -11.91
CA VAL A 48 29.83 4.18 -10.52
C VAL A 48 29.63 2.67 -10.37
N THR A 49 29.75 2.17 -9.16
CA THR A 49 29.41 0.78 -8.82
C THR A 49 27.89 0.55 -8.85
N LYS A 50 27.45 -0.72 -8.90
CA LYS A 50 26.02 -1.08 -8.81
C LYS A 50 25.37 -0.58 -7.52
N ALA A 51 26.12 -0.62 -6.40
CA ALA A 51 25.59 -0.20 -5.10
C ALA A 51 25.35 1.31 -5.06
N GLU A 52 26.33 2.10 -5.50
CA GLU A 52 26.23 3.57 -5.59
C GLU A 52 25.11 3.99 -6.55
N ALA A 53 25.05 3.37 -7.74
CA ALA A 53 23.98 3.63 -8.71
C ALA A 53 22.59 3.34 -8.13
N ARG A 54 22.46 2.27 -7.33
CA ARG A 54 21.21 1.90 -6.65
C ARG A 54 20.80 2.93 -5.61
N GLU A 55 21.74 3.40 -4.77
CA GLU A 55 21.47 4.45 -3.78
C GLU A 55 21.02 5.75 -4.43
N VAL A 56 21.70 6.18 -5.49
CA VAL A 56 21.31 7.36 -6.27
C VAL A 56 19.90 7.20 -6.85
N SER A 57 19.59 6.02 -7.35
CA SER A 57 18.25 5.71 -7.93
C SER A 57 17.15 5.78 -6.89
N ILE A 58 17.37 5.22 -5.71
CA ILE A 58 16.40 5.28 -4.59
C ILE A 58 16.24 6.74 -4.15
N GLY A 59 17.31 7.50 -4.03
CA GLY A 59 17.25 8.93 -3.69
C GLY A 59 16.47 9.77 -4.70
N LYS A 60 16.70 9.57 -6.01
CA LYS A 60 15.92 10.22 -7.08
C LYS A 60 14.44 9.82 -7.00
N TRP A 61 14.15 8.56 -6.74
CA TRP A 61 12.79 8.07 -6.60
C TRP A 61 12.11 8.65 -5.37
N GLN A 62 12.80 8.70 -4.23
CA GLN A 62 12.30 9.34 -3.01
C GLN A 62 11.93 10.82 -3.23
N MET A 63 12.79 11.58 -3.89
CA MET A 63 12.51 12.99 -4.21
C MET A 63 11.28 13.16 -5.09
N ARG A 64 11.10 12.27 -6.10
CA ARG A 64 9.90 12.25 -6.94
C ARG A 64 8.65 11.88 -6.14
N TRP A 65 8.74 10.86 -5.29
CA TRP A 65 7.64 10.40 -4.45
C TRP A 65 7.17 11.46 -3.46
N SER A 66 8.08 12.18 -2.83
CA SER A 66 7.76 13.24 -1.87
C SER A 66 6.97 14.40 -2.49
N LYS A 67 7.16 14.65 -3.79
CA LYS A 67 6.46 15.70 -4.55
C LYS A 67 5.21 15.22 -5.29
N GLU A 68 4.94 13.92 -5.27
CA GLU A 68 3.83 13.34 -6.05
C GLU A 68 2.47 13.72 -5.44
N VAL A 69 1.57 14.18 -6.27
CA VAL A 69 0.20 14.56 -5.84
C VAL A 69 -0.72 13.34 -5.74
N LYS A 70 -0.57 12.39 -6.67
CA LYS A 70 -1.40 11.19 -6.72
C LYS A 70 -0.89 10.12 -5.74
N GLY A 71 -1.81 9.39 -5.11
CA GLY A 71 -1.45 8.37 -4.11
C GLY A 71 -1.15 8.97 -2.75
N ALA A 72 -1.83 10.06 -2.37
CA ALA A 72 -1.64 10.73 -1.08
C ALA A 72 -1.80 9.80 0.13
N TRP A 73 -2.77 8.88 0.09
CA TRP A 73 -2.93 7.88 1.13
C TRP A 73 -1.72 6.95 1.23
N THR A 74 -1.27 6.39 0.10
CA THR A 74 -0.07 5.54 0.06
C THR A 74 1.15 6.29 0.58
N ARG A 75 1.31 7.58 0.22
CA ARG A 75 2.44 8.39 0.68
C ARG A 75 2.36 8.72 2.17
N ARG A 76 1.16 8.85 2.74
CA ARG A 76 0.99 9.02 4.18
C ARG A 76 1.45 7.78 4.95
N LEU A 77 1.19 6.58 4.42
CA LEU A 77 1.67 5.32 5.00
C LEU A 77 3.16 5.08 4.75
N LEU A 78 3.64 5.44 3.57
CA LEU A 78 4.98 5.18 3.06
C LEU A 78 5.68 6.50 2.67
N PRO A 79 5.94 7.40 3.63
CA PRO A 79 6.65 8.65 3.34
C PRO A 79 8.10 8.40 2.94
N ASN A 80 8.76 7.41 3.55
CA ASN A 80 10.11 6.97 3.23
C ASN A 80 10.08 5.61 2.53
N ILE A 81 10.47 5.60 1.24
CA ILE A 81 10.40 4.38 0.43
C ILE A 81 11.60 3.44 0.62
N LYS A 82 12.74 3.94 1.12
CA LYS A 82 13.98 3.15 1.16
C LYS A 82 13.85 1.86 1.99
N PRO A 83 13.36 1.88 3.23
CA PRO A 83 13.20 0.66 4.04
C PRO A 83 12.24 -0.33 3.37
N TRP A 84 11.13 0.18 2.80
CA TRP A 84 10.15 -0.63 2.10
C TRP A 84 10.69 -1.33 0.86
N VAL A 85 11.47 -0.62 0.06
CA VAL A 85 12.03 -1.13 -1.22
C VAL A 85 13.18 -2.11 -0.98
N LEU A 86 13.91 -1.95 0.12
CA LEU A 86 15.05 -2.79 0.47
C LEU A 86 14.72 -3.98 1.37
N ARG A 87 13.45 -4.13 1.79
CA ARG A 87 13.04 -5.25 2.63
C ARG A 87 13.33 -6.59 1.95
N ARG A 88 13.65 -7.61 2.75
CA ARG A 88 13.99 -8.95 2.28
C ARG A 88 12.90 -9.97 2.52
N TYR A 89 11.83 -9.59 3.21
CA TYR A 89 10.69 -10.43 3.55
C TYR A 89 9.38 -9.68 3.30
N GLY A 90 8.28 -10.37 3.46
CA GLY A 90 6.95 -9.80 3.43
C GLY A 90 6.40 -9.65 2.01
N GLU A 91 5.60 -10.62 1.61
CA GLU A 91 4.84 -10.54 0.37
C GLU A 91 3.57 -9.71 0.57
N ILE A 92 3.18 -8.98 -0.47
CA ILE A 92 1.92 -8.25 -0.50
C ILE A 92 0.88 -9.05 -1.28
N ASN A 93 -0.28 -9.26 -0.65
CA ASN A 93 -1.44 -9.83 -1.33
C ASN A 93 -2.42 -8.76 -1.79
N HIS A 94 -3.47 -9.18 -2.48
CA HIS A 94 -4.53 -8.29 -2.97
C HIS A 94 -5.14 -7.38 -1.88
N PHE A 95 -5.40 -7.92 -0.68
CA PHE A 95 -6.03 -7.17 0.41
C PHE A 95 -5.09 -6.15 1.05
N VAL A 96 -3.83 -6.52 1.25
CA VAL A 96 -2.79 -5.59 1.69
C VAL A 96 -2.62 -4.47 0.65
N THR A 97 -2.64 -4.80 -0.64
CA THR A 97 -2.58 -3.80 -1.72
C THR A 97 -3.77 -2.85 -1.69
N GLN A 98 -4.99 -3.33 -1.43
CA GLN A 98 -6.15 -2.45 -1.24
C GLN A 98 -5.94 -1.48 -0.08
N ALA A 99 -5.51 -1.99 1.07
CA ALA A 99 -5.23 -1.16 2.25
C ALA A 99 -4.16 -0.10 1.98
N LEU A 100 -3.03 -0.49 1.36
CA LEU A 100 -1.92 0.42 1.04
C LEU A 100 -2.27 1.46 -0.03
N SER A 101 -3.09 1.09 -1.01
CA SER A 101 -3.47 2.00 -2.10
C SER A 101 -4.66 2.89 -1.76
N GLY A 102 -5.48 2.52 -0.78
CA GLY A 102 -6.77 3.13 -0.49
C GLY A 102 -7.81 2.89 -1.60
N HIS A 103 -7.55 1.94 -2.49
CA HIS A 103 -8.44 1.54 -3.57
C HIS A 103 -8.95 0.12 -3.29
N GLY A 104 -10.22 0.02 -2.95
CA GLY A 104 -10.81 -1.26 -2.54
C GLY A 104 -12.22 -1.05 -1.99
N CYS A 105 -12.62 -1.92 -1.09
CA CYS A 105 -13.94 -1.87 -0.46
C CYS A 105 -13.97 -0.80 0.66
N PHE A 106 -13.81 0.48 0.26
CA PHE A 106 -13.93 1.65 1.14
C PHE A 106 -15.00 2.58 0.56
N GLY A 107 -15.96 3.02 1.37
CA GLY A 107 -17.08 3.84 0.93
C GLY A 107 -16.67 5.10 0.17
N ASN A 108 -15.61 5.77 0.61
CA ASN A 108 -15.08 6.93 -0.11
C ASN A 108 -14.52 6.59 -1.50
N TYR A 109 -13.91 5.42 -1.67
CA TYR A 109 -13.44 4.94 -2.96
C TYR A 109 -14.60 4.46 -3.83
N LEU A 110 -15.52 3.66 -3.28
CA LEU A 110 -16.69 3.12 -4.00
C LEU A 110 -17.57 4.25 -4.52
N LYS A 111 -17.83 5.29 -3.72
CA LYS A 111 -18.54 6.49 -4.18
C LYS A 111 -17.82 7.18 -5.33
N ARG A 112 -16.50 7.37 -5.24
CA ARG A 112 -15.70 8.03 -6.29
C ARG A 112 -15.78 7.31 -7.64
N ILE A 113 -15.96 5.99 -7.64
CA ILE A 113 -16.06 5.19 -8.87
C ILE A 113 -17.51 4.87 -9.25
N GLY A 114 -18.50 5.49 -8.60
CA GLY A 114 -19.93 5.32 -8.90
C GLY A 114 -20.50 3.93 -8.55
N LYS A 115 -19.92 3.26 -7.54
CA LYS A 115 -20.39 1.95 -7.06
C LYS A 115 -21.22 2.03 -5.77
N GLN A 116 -21.26 3.21 -5.16
CA GLN A 116 -22.02 3.48 -3.94
C GLN A 116 -22.37 4.97 -3.89
N ASP A 117 -23.54 5.30 -3.35
CA ASP A 117 -24.01 6.71 -3.29
C ASP A 117 -23.49 7.47 -2.08
N THR A 118 -23.11 6.78 -1.01
CA THR A 118 -22.63 7.38 0.23
C THR A 118 -21.17 7.06 0.50
N THR A 119 -20.57 7.80 1.41
CA THR A 119 -19.23 7.50 1.95
C THR A 119 -19.30 6.88 3.34
N THR A 120 -20.49 6.48 3.78
CA THR A 120 -20.78 6.04 5.14
C THR A 120 -20.39 4.57 5.34
N CYS A 121 -19.77 4.28 6.46
CA CYS A 121 -19.45 2.92 6.87
C CYS A 121 -20.72 2.16 7.28
N TRP A 122 -20.92 0.98 6.75
CA TRP A 122 -22.14 0.17 7.03
C TRP A 122 -22.21 -0.35 8.46
N TYR A 123 -21.08 -0.38 9.15
CA TYR A 123 -21.00 -0.99 10.47
C TYR A 123 -21.17 0.01 11.61
N CYS A 124 -20.81 1.29 11.40
CA CYS A 124 -20.78 2.28 12.48
C CYS A 124 -21.23 3.70 12.05
N ASN A 125 -21.65 3.88 10.80
CA ASN A 125 -22.13 5.14 10.22
C ASN A 125 -21.09 6.27 10.12
N GLU A 126 -19.84 6.03 10.48
CA GLU A 126 -18.74 6.99 10.29
C GLU A 126 -18.32 7.05 8.82
N LYS A 127 -17.51 8.05 8.45
CA LYS A 127 -16.96 8.15 7.10
C LYS A 127 -16.03 6.97 6.81
N ASP A 128 -16.38 6.16 5.80
CA ASP A 128 -15.65 4.95 5.44
C ASP A 128 -14.43 5.25 4.56
N THR A 129 -13.32 5.49 5.21
CA THR A 129 -11.99 5.67 4.61
C THR A 129 -11.09 4.47 4.92
N PRO A 130 -9.95 4.30 4.23
CA PRO A 130 -8.94 3.31 4.62
C PRO A 130 -8.48 3.48 6.08
N GLU A 131 -8.26 4.72 6.51
CA GLU A 131 -7.88 5.03 7.89
C GLU A 131 -8.94 4.58 8.90
N HIS A 132 -10.21 4.94 8.64
CA HIS A 132 -11.31 4.51 9.48
C HIS A 132 -11.40 2.98 9.55
N THR A 133 -11.43 2.32 8.39
CA THR A 133 -11.54 0.85 8.33
C THR A 133 -10.41 0.15 9.08
N LEU A 134 -9.17 0.57 8.86
CA LEU A 134 -8.02 -0.15 9.42
C LEU A 134 -7.80 0.15 10.90
N PHE A 135 -8.06 1.39 11.36
CA PHE A 135 -7.61 1.82 12.68
C PHE A 135 -8.73 2.23 13.64
N ARG A 136 -9.93 2.59 13.15
CA ARG A 136 -10.96 3.20 14.01
C ARG A 136 -12.27 2.44 14.08
N CYS A 137 -12.68 1.76 13.02
CA CYS A 137 -13.96 1.09 12.96
C CYS A 137 -14.12 0.03 14.07
N ASN A 138 -15.17 0.16 14.90
CA ASN A 138 -15.44 -0.75 16.01
C ASN A 138 -15.69 -2.20 15.56
N ARG A 139 -16.19 -2.40 14.35
CA ARG A 139 -16.38 -3.74 13.75
C ARG A 139 -15.10 -4.56 13.76
N TRP A 140 -13.94 -3.93 13.63
CA TRP A 140 -12.65 -4.58 13.45
C TRP A 140 -11.75 -4.56 14.69
N THR A 141 -12.24 -4.06 15.83
CA THR A 141 -11.48 -3.93 17.07
C THR A 141 -10.79 -5.23 17.48
N ARG A 142 -11.49 -6.37 17.37
CA ARG A 142 -10.94 -7.69 17.74
C ARG A 142 -9.73 -8.07 16.88
N HIS A 143 -9.75 -7.73 15.58
CA HIS A 143 -8.62 -8.01 14.68
C HIS A 143 -7.42 -7.12 14.98
N ARG A 144 -7.67 -5.83 15.31
CA ARG A 144 -6.62 -4.89 15.73
C ARG A 144 -5.96 -5.32 17.02
N ILE A 145 -6.73 -5.54 18.06
CA ILE A 145 -6.21 -5.97 19.38
C ILE A 145 -5.34 -7.24 19.25
N LYS A 146 -5.77 -8.21 18.42
CA LYS A 146 -4.96 -9.41 18.19
C LYS A 146 -3.60 -9.05 17.60
N ALA A 147 -3.55 -8.22 16.57
CA ALA A 147 -2.29 -7.83 15.94
C ALA A 147 -1.44 -6.96 16.88
N GLU A 148 -2.05 -5.99 17.57
CA GLU A 148 -1.39 -5.09 18.52
C GLU A 148 -0.76 -5.85 19.68
N ASN A 149 -1.43 -6.87 20.21
CA ASN A 149 -0.86 -7.75 21.23
C ASN A 149 0.36 -8.54 20.71
N GLN A 150 0.34 -8.94 19.44
CA GLN A 150 1.46 -9.67 18.83
C GLN A 150 2.67 -8.78 18.55
N VAL A 151 2.45 -7.53 18.18
CA VAL A 151 3.53 -6.56 17.88
C VAL A 151 3.91 -5.71 19.10
N GLY A 152 3.17 -5.81 20.21
CA GLY A 152 3.46 -5.11 21.47
C GLY A 152 3.18 -3.60 21.46
N LYS A 153 2.41 -3.09 20.50
CA LYS A 153 2.09 -1.66 20.38
C LYS A 153 0.77 -1.42 19.65
N GLU A 154 0.16 -0.28 19.90
CA GLU A 154 -1.00 0.20 19.15
C GLU A 154 -0.63 0.52 17.71
N LEU A 155 -1.51 0.14 16.77
CA LEU A 155 -1.32 0.35 15.34
C LEU A 155 -2.06 1.59 14.85
N GLY A 156 -1.35 2.45 14.15
CA GLY A 156 -1.88 3.66 13.53
C GLY A 156 -1.27 3.93 12.15
N VAL A 157 -1.74 5.02 11.53
CA VAL A 157 -1.26 5.41 10.19
C VAL A 157 0.24 5.66 10.19
N ASP A 158 0.75 6.26 11.25
CA ASP A 158 2.12 6.77 11.29
C ASP A 158 3.16 5.66 11.59
N ASN A 159 2.72 4.53 12.17
CA ASN A 159 3.63 3.45 12.55
C ASN A 159 3.36 2.10 11.84
N LEU A 160 2.26 1.96 11.08
CA LEU A 160 1.88 0.69 10.45
C LEU A 160 3.02 0.06 9.65
N ILE A 161 3.61 0.84 8.75
CA ILE A 161 4.67 0.36 7.86
C ILE A 161 5.97 0.12 8.61
N GLU A 162 6.33 0.99 9.54
CA GLU A 162 7.50 0.80 10.39
C GLU A 162 7.38 -0.51 11.18
N THR A 163 6.23 -0.75 11.80
CA THR A 163 5.94 -2.00 12.52
C THR A 163 6.02 -3.23 11.61
N MET A 164 5.45 -3.17 10.41
CA MET A 164 5.58 -4.27 9.43
C MET A 164 7.04 -4.56 9.07
N LEU A 165 7.90 -3.56 9.06
CA LEU A 165 9.30 -3.67 8.65
C LEU A 165 10.27 -4.05 9.79
N GLU A 166 9.81 -4.18 11.04
CA GLU A 166 10.66 -4.55 12.16
C GLU A 166 11.19 -5.98 12.06
N ASN A 167 10.30 -6.91 11.73
CA ASN A 167 10.63 -8.33 11.57
C ASN A 167 9.49 -9.09 10.84
N GLU A 168 9.76 -10.32 10.45
CA GLU A 168 8.80 -11.20 9.76
C GLU A 168 7.51 -11.43 10.56
N THR A 169 7.62 -11.65 11.87
CA THR A 169 6.46 -11.88 12.74
C THR A 169 5.53 -10.67 12.79
N SER A 170 6.10 -9.48 12.89
CA SER A 170 5.32 -8.22 12.84
C SER A 170 4.68 -8.01 11.48
N TRP A 171 5.39 -8.33 10.39
CA TRP A 171 4.82 -8.31 9.04
C TRP A 171 3.61 -9.23 8.93
N ASP A 172 3.75 -10.48 9.35
CA ASP A 172 2.70 -11.48 9.24
C ASP A 172 1.47 -11.10 10.07
N SER A 173 1.69 -10.61 11.29
CA SER A 173 0.61 -10.19 12.20
C SER A 173 -0.21 -9.04 11.62
N VAL A 174 0.46 -8.01 11.10
CA VAL A 174 -0.22 -6.85 10.49
C VAL A 174 -0.86 -7.21 9.15
N SER A 175 -0.17 -8.00 8.32
CA SER A 175 -0.69 -8.48 7.04
C SER A 175 -1.90 -9.38 7.21
N GLU A 176 -1.91 -10.26 8.22
CA GLU A 176 -3.06 -11.11 8.58
C GLU A 176 -4.25 -10.24 9.03
N MET A 177 -4.02 -9.25 9.89
CA MET A 177 -5.06 -8.31 10.33
C MET A 177 -5.71 -7.62 9.14
N ILE A 178 -4.92 -6.99 8.28
CA ILE A 178 -5.40 -6.29 7.08
C ILE A 178 -6.17 -7.26 6.18
N THR A 179 -5.63 -8.43 5.94
CA THR A 179 -6.23 -9.44 5.06
C THR A 179 -7.60 -9.88 5.57
N LYS A 180 -7.73 -10.18 6.86
CA LYS A 180 -9.01 -10.58 7.47
C LYS A 180 -10.05 -9.47 7.40
N ILE A 181 -9.68 -8.23 7.75
CA ILE A 181 -10.57 -7.08 7.68
C ILE A 181 -11.05 -6.87 6.24
N MET A 182 -10.15 -6.80 5.29
CA MET A 182 -10.49 -6.47 3.91
C MET A 182 -11.25 -7.60 3.20
N LYS A 183 -10.89 -8.86 3.47
CA LYS A 183 -11.59 -10.03 2.93
C LYS A 183 -13.04 -10.05 3.39
N THR A 184 -13.29 -9.97 4.69
CA THR A 184 -14.64 -9.95 5.25
C THR A 184 -15.44 -8.76 4.69
N LYS A 185 -14.83 -7.58 4.64
CA LYS A 185 -15.49 -6.38 4.11
C LYS A 185 -15.89 -6.52 2.63
N VAL A 186 -15.06 -7.17 1.82
CA VAL A 186 -15.38 -7.48 0.41
C VAL A 186 -16.49 -8.51 0.30
N GLU A 187 -16.50 -9.52 1.16
CA GLU A 187 -17.56 -10.54 1.21
C GLU A 187 -18.90 -9.92 1.60
N ASP A 188 -18.93 -9.11 2.66
CA ASP A 188 -20.14 -8.40 3.11
C ASP A 188 -20.68 -7.45 2.01
N GLU A 189 -19.80 -6.73 1.30
CA GLU A 189 -20.21 -5.88 0.17
C GLU A 189 -20.87 -6.69 -0.95
N ARG A 190 -20.27 -7.82 -1.32
CA ARG A 190 -20.83 -8.69 -2.36
C ARG A 190 -22.20 -9.24 -1.98
N GLN A 191 -22.42 -9.53 -0.71
CA GLN A 191 -23.74 -9.98 -0.22
C GLN A 191 -24.76 -8.85 -0.30
N ARG A 192 -24.37 -7.62 0.11
CA ARG A 192 -25.26 -6.44 0.01
C ARG A 192 -25.64 -6.06 -1.41
N GLN A 193 -24.75 -6.29 -2.39
CA GLN A 193 -25.04 -6.01 -3.80
C GLN A 193 -26.00 -7.03 -4.42
N LYS A 194 -26.24 -8.17 -3.77
CA LYS A 194 -27.16 -9.21 -4.23
C LYS A 194 -28.55 -9.11 -3.59
N ALA A 195 -28.65 -8.42 -2.46
CA ALA A 195 -29.91 -8.18 -1.75
C ALA A 195 -30.63 -6.94 -2.30
#